data_bae32cf6c22356489b58cc605f4303a5
#
_entry.id   bae32cf6c22356489b58cc605f4303a5
#
_cell.length_a   1.000
_cell.length_b   1.000
_cell.length_c   1.000
_cell.angle_alpha   90.00
_cell.angle_beta   90.00
_cell.angle_gamma   90.00
#
_symmetry.space_group_name_H-M   'P 1'
#
loop_
_entity.id
_entity.type
_entity.pdbx_description
1 polymer ?
#
loop_
_entity_poly.entity_id
_entity_poly.type
_entity_poly.pdbx_seq_one_letter_code
_entity_poly.pdbx_strand_id
1 'polypeptide(L)'
;MYIEMFNFWYFFWLIVGVGATAGLYFLLRKLPQKWQKIILFSFLVLGFLLHFLKAFIPPYSVEQDRWFRDSWFSNICAANIALFPFMFWSKSDRVKDYMFYIGLLSGLLAFVYPQEPMAKVDQLSEQLDILRFYYHHWQLFAVPLMMALLKIHRPSYKRVWVAPVGLLMLMLFIILNQIFQSELGFVPLRGNDIFAIGYKNSSYIWGPGTDDAIGNFFALFTPKFFKTVPVGEFTGQEKYWPWFWMIVPVFVIVTPLAFLVCMIFDGKNFKNDCIAFKNKYLKKKN
;
A
#
# COMPACT_ATOMS: atom_id res chain seq x y z
N MET A 1 23.55 5.90 -6.56
CA MET A 1 23.20 4.95 -5.45
C MET A 1 22.78 3.65 -6.09
N TYR A 2 23.43 2.57 -5.76
CA TYR A 2 23.03 1.24 -6.18
C TYR A 2 22.49 0.49 -4.97
N ILE A 3 21.23 0.09 -5.03
CA ILE A 3 20.53 -0.50 -3.88
C ILE A 3 20.37 -1.99 -4.13
N GLU A 4 20.95 -2.76 -3.22
CA GLU A 4 20.77 -4.21 -3.08
C GLU A 4 20.40 -4.55 -1.65
N MET A 5 19.75 -5.69 -1.45
CA MET A 5 19.43 -6.17 -0.13
C MET A 5 20.70 -6.26 0.73
N PHE A 6 20.63 -5.64 1.91
CA PHE A 6 21.68 -5.64 2.92
C PHE A 6 22.98 -4.89 2.57
N ASN A 7 23.02 -4.13 1.47
CA ASN A 7 24.17 -3.26 1.20
C ASN A 7 24.11 -1.95 2.01
N PHE A 8 25.14 -1.11 1.88
CA PHE A 8 25.23 0.17 2.59
C PHE A 8 24.01 1.07 2.33
N TRP A 9 23.58 1.23 1.08
CA TRP A 9 22.47 2.12 0.72
C TRP A 9 21.11 1.61 1.22
N TYR A 10 20.94 0.29 1.31
CA TYR A 10 19.76 -0.32 1.93
C TYR A 10 19.63 0.08 3.40
N PHE A 11 20.71 -0.13 4.20
CA PHE A 11 20.69 0.25 5.60
C PHE A 11 20.64 1.76 5.81
N PHE A 12 21.31 2.54 4.94
CA PHE A 12 21.23 3.99 4.97
C PHE A 12 19.77 4.48 4.91
N TRP A 13 18.99 4.01 3.96
CA TRP A 13 17.59 4.41 3.82
C TRP A 13 16.71 3.94 4.97
N LEU A 14 16.94 2.75 5.52
CA LEU A 14 16.25 2.28 6.73
C LEU A 14 16.52 3.22 7.91
N ILE A 15 17.78 3.58 8.14
CA ILE A 15 18.19 4.50 9.23
C ILE A 15 17.59 5.89 9.00
N VAL A 16 17.63 6.40 7.77
CA VAL A 16 17.03 7.70 7.43
C VAL A 16 15.52 7.67 7.66
N GLY A 17 14.83 6.63 7.23
CA GLY A 17 13.38 6.49 7.43
C GLY A 17 12.98 6.45 8.91
N VAL A 18 13.70 5.66 9.72
CA VAL A 18 13.48 5.58 11.18
C VAL A 18 13.82 6.90 11.85
N GLY A 19 14.98 7.47 11.52
CA GLY A 19 15.45 8.75 12.09
C GLY A 19 14.52 9.93 11.77
N ALA A 20 14.07 10.03 10.51
CA ALA A 20 13.11 11.04 10.08
C ALA A 20 11.76 10.88 10.81
N THR A 21 11.29 9.65 11.00
CA THR A 21 10.04 9.36 11.72
C THR A 21 10.15 9.73 13.19
N ALA A 22 11.25 9.36 13.85
CA ALA A 22 11.51 9.72 15.25
C ALA A 22 11.65 11.23 15.41
N GLY A 23 12.46 11.88 14.55
CA GLY A 23 12.63 13.33 14.54
C GLY A 23 11.31 14.08 14.36
N LEU A 24 10.48 13.62 13.42
CA LEU A 24 9.14 14.18 13.20
C LEU A 24 8.26 14.06 14.45
N TYR A 25 8.27 12.91 15.13
CA TYR A 25 7.53 12.73 16.36
C TYR A 25 7.97 13.70 17.45
N PHE A 26 9.28 13.80 17.71
CA PHE A 26 9.81 14.70 18.75
C PHE A 26 9.55 16.17 18.45
N LEU A 27 9.55 16.54 17.17
CA LEU A 27 9.17 17.89 16.74
C LEU A 27 7.67 18.16 16.98
N LEU A 28 6.82 17.27 16.44
CA LEU A 28 5.37 17.50 16.44
C LEU A 28 4.74 17.40 17.82
N ARG A 29 5.20 16.50 18.71
CA ARG A 29 4.61 16.32 20.04
C ARG A 29 4.59 17.59 20.91
N LYS A 30 5.45 18.55 20.58
CA LYS A 30 5.55 19.85 21.31
C LYS A 30 4.63 20.92 20.72
N LEU A 31 4.03 20.68 19.56
CA LEU A 31 3.21 21.66 18.84
C LEU A 31 1.72 21.49 19.17
N PRO A 32 0.93 22.57 19.11
CA PRO A 32 -0.53 22.48 19.15
C PRO A 32 -1.06 21.58 18.01
N GLN A 33 -2.16 20.88 18.25
CA GLN A 33 -2.73 19.90 17.31
C GLN A 33 -3.04 20.50 15.92
N LYS A 34 -3.36 21.80 15.86
CA LYS A 34 -3.56 22.52 14.59
C LYS A 34 -2.31 22.45 13.72
N TRP A 35 -1.14 22.78 14.27
CA TRP A 35 0.12 22.76 13.54
C TRP A 35 0.58 21.33 13.22
N GLN A 36 0.36 20.38 14.14
CA GLN A 36 0.60 18.97 13.84
C GLN A 36 -0.15 18.53 12.56
N LYS A 37 -1.44 18.84 12.48
CA LYS A 37 -2.25 18.51 11.30
C LYS A 37 -1.78 19.22 10.03
N ILE A 38 -1.42 20.51 10.11
CA ILE A 38 -0.94 21.26 8.95
C ILE A 38 0.36 20.65 8.42
N ILE A 39 1.33 20.38 9.30
CA ILE A 39 2.62 19.82 8.88
C ILE A 39 2.46 18.42 8.29
N LEU A 40 1.67 17.54 8.93
CA LEU A 40 1.41 16.21 8.39
C LEU A 40 0.70 16.25 7.04
N PHE A 41 -0.27 17.15 6.88
CA PHE A 41 -0.95 17.35 5.62
C PHE A 41 -0.03 17.89 4.53
N SER A 42 0.90 18.80 4.87
CA SER A 42 1.88 19.34 3.91
C SER A 42 2.79 18.23 3.35
N PHE A 43 3.19 17.23 4.15
CA PHE A 43 3.91 16.07 3.63
C PHE A 43 3.07 15.28 2.62
N LEU A 44 1.79 15.07 2.89
CA LEU A 44 0.90 14.37 1.96
C LEU A 44 0.71 15.14 0.66
N VAL A 45 0.53 16.46 0.75
CA VAL A 45 0.40 17.34 -0.44
C VAL A 45 1.69 17.34 -1.25
N LEU A 46 2.85 17.42 -0.61
CA LEU A 46 4.14 17.36 -1.30
C LEU A 46 4.29 16.02 -2.05
N GLY A 47 3.94 14.89 -1.42
CA GLY A 47 3.97 13.60 -2.09
C GLY A 47 2.99 13.51 -3.26
N PHE A 48 1.79 14.05 -3.09
CA PHE A 48 0.80 14.16 -4.17
C PHE A 48 1.37 14.95 -5.37
N LEU A 49 1.95 16.11 -5.11
CA LEU A 49 2.56 16.93 -6.16
C LEU A 49 3.73 16.22 -6.84
N LEU A 50 4.65 15.65 -6.08
CA LEU A 50 5.80 14.90 -6.61
C LEU A 50 5.37 13.70 -7.45
N HIS A 51 4.23 13.06 -7.10
CA HIS A 51 3.72 11.94 -7.87
C HIS A 51 3.34 12.35 -9.30
N PHE A 52 2.66 13.48 -9.48
CA PHE A 52 2.27 13.95 -10.80
C PHE A 52 3.41 14.71 -11.52
N LEU A 53 4.24 15.44 -10.79
CA LEU A 53 5.39 16.15 -11.37
C LEU A 53 6.44 15.21 -11.95
N LYS A 54 6.51 13.95 -11.51
CA LYS A 54 7.45 12.99 -12.10
C LYS A 54 7.26 12.80 -13.62
N ALA A 55 6.04 12.99 -14.13
CA ALA A 55 5.77 12.92 -15.57
C ALA A 55 6.64 13.87 -16.39
N PHE A 56 7.08 14.98 -15.81
CA PHE A 56 7.89 16.00 -16.45
C PHE A 56 9.40 15.82 -16.24
N ILE A 57 9.81 14.75 -15.56
CA ILE A 57 11.20 14.48 -15.19
C ILE A 57 11.65 13.15 -15.81
N PRO A 58 12.87 13.06 -16.40
CA PRO A 58 13.41 11.77 -16.84
C PRO A 58 13.47 10.75 -15.70
N PRO A 59 13.27 9.46 -15.96
CA PRO A 59 13.04 8.83 -17.28
C PRO A 59 11.60 8.96 -17.83
N TYR A 60 10.63 9.39 -17.00
CA TYR A 60 9.21 9.40 -17.38
C TYR A 60 8.89 10.36 -18.53
N SER A 61 9.55 11.52 -18.58
CA SER A 61 9.31 12.53 -19.63
C SER A 61 9.84 12.13 -21.00
N VAL A 62 10.78 11.20 -21.08
CA VAL A 62 11.42 10.77 -22.35
C VAL A 62 10.89 9.44 -22.86
N GLU A 63 10.30 8.64 -22.00
CA GLU A 63 9.68 7.36 -22.35
C GLU A 63 8.15 7.54 -22.43
N GLN A 64 7.64 7.70 -23.64
CA GLN A 64 6.23 8.04 -23.88
C GLN A 64 5.25 7.07 -23.19
N ASP A 65 5.56 5.77 -23.22
CA ASP A 65 4.75 4.74 -22.54
C ASP A 65 4.73 4.89 -21.02
N ARG A 66 5.78 5.44 -20.42
CA ARG A 66 5.88 5.65 -18.97
C ARG A 66 5.22 6.95 -18.53
N TRP A 67 5.20 7.96 -19.41
CA TRP A 67 4.71 9.28 -19.08
C TRP A 67 3.30 9.27 -18.52
N PHE A 68 2.36 8.61 -19.19
CA PHE A 68 0.98 8.52 -18.75
C PHE A 68 0.76 7.37 -17.78
N ARG A 69 1.17 6.16 -18.17
CA ARG A 69 0.97 4.93 -17.40
C ARG A 69 1.47 5.01 -15.96
N ASP A 70 2.72 5.43 -15.77
CA ASP A 70 3.37 5.40 -14.47
C ASP A 70 3.10 6.64 -13.63
N SER A 71 2.62 7.72 -14.25
CA SER A 71 2.20 8.94 -13.55
C SER A 71 0.75 8.89 -13.08
N TRP A 72 0.06 7.80 -13.35
CA TRP A 72 -1.32 7.60 -12.94
C TRP A 72 -1.43 6.59 -11.79
N PHE A 73 -2.63 6.09 -11.50
CA PHE A 73 -2.88 5.15 -10.39
C PHE A 73 -2.58 3.71 -10.80
N SER A 74 -1.34 3.43 -11.19
CA SER A 74 -0.94 2.12 -11.71
C SER A 74 -0.72 1.06 -10.64
N ASN A 75 -0.50 1.47 -9.39
CA ASN A 75 -0.27 0.57 -8.27
C ASN A 75 -0.86 1.10 -6.96
N ILE A 76 -0.89 0.22 -5.95
CA ILE A 76 -1.46 0.49 -4.62
C ILE A 76 -0.82 1.72 -3.98
N CYS A 77 0.51 1.86 -4.05
CA CYS A 77 1.21 2.99 -3.45
C CYS A 77 0.90 4.30 -4.16
N ALA A 78 0.90 4.32 -5.51
CA ALA A 78 0.55 5.49 -6.31
C ALA A 78 -0.89 5.97 -6.01
N ALA A 79 -1.84 5.04 -5.95
CA ALA A 79 -3.22 5.37 -5.62
C ALA A 79 -3.34 5.90 -4.18
N ASN A 80 -2.65 5.31 -3.21
CA ASN A 80 -2.67 5.79 -1.82
C ASN A 80 -2.00 7.16 -1.65
N ILE A 81 -0.91 7.44 -2.36
CA ILE A 81 -0.28 8.77 -2.38
C ILE A 81 -1.28 9.84 -2.83
N ALA A 82 -2.07 9.53 -3.85
CA ALA A 82 -3.09 10.45 -4.34
C ALA A 82 -4.31 10.58 -3.41
N LEU A 83 -4.72 9.49 -2.74
CA LEU A 83 -5.93 9.46 -1.91
C LEU A 83 -5.70 9.97 -0.48
N PHE A 84 -4.52 9.78 0.11
CA PHE A 84 -4.25 10.10 1.52
C PHE A 84 -4.45 11.58 1.88
N PRO A 85 -4.13 12.58 1.04
CA PRO A 85 -4.47 13.97 1.35
C PRO A 85 -5.97 14.19 1.61
N PHE A 86 -6.83 13.54 0.82
CA PHE A 86 -8.28 13.62 0.99
C PHE A 86 -8.77 12.80 2.20
N MET A 87 -8.21 11.62 2.40
CA MET A 87 -8.53 10.76 3.54
C MET A 87 -8.14 11.39 4.87
N PHE A 88 -7.07 12.16 4.92
CA PHE A 88 -6.58 12.81 6.13
C PHE A 88 -7.61 13.72 6.78
N TRP A 89 -8.37 14.47 5.98
CA TRP A 89 -9.43 15.36 6.45
C TRP A 89 -10.81 14.69 6.56
N SER A 90 -10.92 13.43 6.21
CA SER A 90 -12.17 12.69 6.34
C SER A 90 -12.66 12.70 7.81
N LYS A 91 -13.96 12.83 8.00
CA LYS A 91 -14.61 12.65 9.32
C LYS A 91 -14.82 11.18 9.69
N SER A 92 -14.67 10.27 8.72
CA SER A 92 -14.87 8.83 8.92
C SER A 92 -13.65 8.18 9.57
N ASP A 93 -13.83 7.58 10.72
CA ASP A 93 -12.80 6.77 11.38
C ASP A 93 -12.38 5.55 10.52
N ARG A 94 -13.31 4.97 9.74
CA ARG A 94 -13.01 3.85 8.85
C ARG A 94 -12.02 4.23 7.77
N VAL A 95 -12.18 5.41 7.16
CA VAL A 95 -11.26 5.93 6.14
C VAL A 95 -9.86 6.18 6.74
N LYS A 96 -9.80 6.73 7.95
CA LYS A 96 -8.52 6.94 8.65
C LYS A 96 -7.90 5.62 9.13
N ASP A 97 -8.71 4.62 9.52
CA ASP A 97 -8.22 3.29 9.83
C ASP A 97 -7.61 2.60 8.60
N TYR A 98 -8.25 2.71 7.42
CA TYR A 98 -7.65 2.25 6.16
C TYR A 98 -6.29 2.92 5.92
N MET A 99 -6.24 4.25 6.01
CA MET A 99 -5.01 5.01 5.87
C MET A 99 -3.93 4.54 6.84
N PHE A 100 -4.30 4.25 8.10
CA PHE A 100 -3.40 3.76 9.13
C PHE A 100 -2.89 2.35 8.81
N TYR A 101 -3.76 1.38 8.60
CA TYR A 101 -3.35 -0.02 8.41
C TYR A 101 -2.60 -0.22 7.10
N ILE A 102 -3.17 0.23 5.99
CA ILE A 102 -2.57 0.01 4.68
C ILE A 102 -1.35 0.90 4.48
N GLY A 103 -1.39 2.15 4.93
CA GLY A 103 -0.23 3.04 4.86
C GLY A 103 0.97 2.48 5.64
N LEU A 104 0.74 2.02 6.88
CA LEU A 104 1.80 1.41 7.68
C LEU A 104 2.36 0.15 7.00
N LEU A 105 1.49 -0.80 6.64
CA LEU A 105 1.93 -2.08 6.10
C LEU A 105 2.64 -1.90 4.75
N SER A 106 2.05 -1.14 3.80
CA SER A 106 2.65 -0.95 2.48
C SER A 106 3.91 -0.08 2.50
N GLY A 107 3.91 0.99 3.30
CA GLY A 107 5.07 1.87 3.42
C GLY A 107 6.26 1.18 4.07
N LEU A 108 6.04 0.44 5.17
CA LEU A 108 7.12 -0.33 5.82
C LEU A 108 7.62 -1.48 4.93
N LEU A 109 6.71 -2.19 4.26
CA LEU A 109 7.10 -3.27 3.34
C LEU A 109 8.02 -2.76 2.24
N ALA A 110 7.73 -1.58 1.67
CA ALA A 110 8.56 -0.98 0.64
C ALA A 110 9.97 -0.55 1.14
N PHE A 111 10.12 -0.26 2.43
CA PHE A 111 11.44 -0.02 3.03
C PHE A 111 12.19 -1.32 3.29
N VAL A 112 11.50 -2.36 3.74
CA VAL A 112 12.11 -3.68 4.03
C VAL A 112 12.46 -4.42 2.73
N TYR A 113 11.65 -4.27 1.70
CA TYR A 113 11.85 -4.89 0.40
C TYR A 113 11.67 -3.85 -0.73
N PRO A 114 12.69 -3.01 -0.98
CA PRO A 114 12.62 -1.90 -1.95
C PRO A 114 12.81 -2.38 -3.39
N GLN A 115 11.89 -3.20 -3.88
CA GLN A 115 11.96 -3.88 -5.18
C GLN A 115 12.16 -2.90 -6.35
N GLU A 116 11.43 -1.78 -6.37
CA GLU A 116 11.55 -0.78 -7.45
C GLU A 116 12.95 -0.12 -7.49
N PRO A 117 13.53 0.37 -6.39
CA PRO A 117 14.92 0.86 -6.37
C PRO A 117 15.97 -0.19 -6.73
N MET A 118 15.79 -1.44 -6.31
CA MET A 118 16.74 -2.52 -6.64
C MET A 118 16.81 -2.85 -8.12
N ALA A 119 15.74 -2.57 -8.87
CA ALA A 119 15.69 -2.79 -10.32
C ALA A 119 16.30 -1.63 -11.14
N LYS A 120 16.76 -0.55 -10.50
CA LYS A 120 17.25 0.66 -11.18
C LYS A 120 18.76 0.62 -11.40
N VAL A 121 19.18 1.17 -12.54
CA VAL A 121 20.59 1.33 -12.91
C VAL A 121 21.12 2.64 -12.29
N ASP A 122 22.44 2.78 -12.18
CA ASP A 122 23.06 3.98 -11.59
C ASP A 122 23.12 5.17 -12.57
N GLN A 123 21.96 5.65 -12.99
CA GLN A 123 21.82 6.86 -13.81
C GLN A 123 21.29 8.02 -12.97
N LEU A 124 21.65 9.25 -13.31
CA LEU A 124 21.22 10.44 -12.57
C LEU A 124 19.68 10.59 -12.50
N SER A 125 19.00 10.34 -13.61
CA SER A 125 17.52 10.37 -13.66
C SER A 125 16.87 9.35 -12.72
N GLU A 126 17.48 8.20 -12.57
CA GLU A 126 17.00 7.14 -11.66
C GLU A 126 17.32 7.44 -10.20
N GLN A 127 18.40 8.19 -9.92
CA GLN A 127 18.70 8.64 -8.55
C GLN A 127 17.61 9.53 -7.98
N LEU A 128 17.07 10.46 -8.75
CA LEU A 128 15.95 11.31 -8.34
C LEU A 128 14.69 10.49 -8.08
N ASP A 129 14.46 9.46 -8.90
CA ASP A 129 13.31 8.58 -8.74
C ASP A 129 13.46 7.67 -7.51
N ILE A 130 14.68 7.24 -7.18
CA ILE A 130 14.98 6.53 -5.92
C ILE A 130 14.68 7.42 -4.70
N LEU A 131 15.09 8.69 -4.72
CA LEU A 131 14.78 9.64 -3.65
C LEU A 131 13.26 9.80 -3.48
N ARG A 132 12.54 9.98 -4.59
CA ARG A 132 11.09 10.07 -4.63
C ARG A 132 10.43 8.80 -4.06
N PHE A 133 10.94 7.63 -4.44
CA PHE A 133 10.43 6.34 -3.94
C PHE A 133 10.47 6.29 -2.40
N TYR A 134 11.62 6.57 -1.80
CA TYR A 134 11.77 6.54 -0.34
C TYR A 134 10.93 7.60 0.35
N TYR A 135 10.86 8.82 -0.21
CA TYR A 135 9.98 9.85 0.32
C TYR A 135 8.50 9.45 0.28
N HIS A 136 8.03 8.91 -0.84
CA HIS A 136 6.64 8.48 -1.00
C HIS A 136 6.27 7.36 -0.01
N HIS A 137 7.10 6.35 0.12
CA HIS A 137 6.83 5.25 1.04
C HIS A 137 6.99 5.67 2.50
N TRP A 138 7.94 6.56 2.79
CA TRP A 138 8.06 7.15 4.13
C TRP A 138 6.79 7.89 4.55
N GLN A 139 6.26 8.77 3.74
CA GLN A 139 5.03 9.50 4.09
C GLN A 139 3.81 8.57 4.24
N LEU A 140 3.72 7.49 3.44
CA LEU A 140 2.63 6.53 3.53
C LEU A 140 2.55 5.87 4.91
N PHE A 141 3.68 5.56 5.54
CA PHE A 141 3.65 5.01 6.89
C PHE A 141 3.84 6.05 7.99
N ALA A 142 4.70 7.05 7.82
CA ALA A 142 5.02 8.00 8.87
C ALA A 142 3.83 8.90 9.22
N VAL A 143 3.09 9.40 8.23
CA VAL A 143 1.95 10.29 8.50
C VAL A 143 0.83 9.58 9.27
N PRO A 144 0.33 8.40 8.87
CA PRO A 144 -0.68 7.69 9.66
C PRO A 144 -0.18 7.25 11.03
N LEU A 145 1.09 6.86 11.14
CA LEU A 145 1.72 6.55 12.43
C LEU A 145 1.72 7.78 13.35
N MET A 146 2.10 8.96 12.84
CA MET A 146 2.04 10.20 13.61
C MET A 146 0.60 10.54 14.03
N MET A 147 -0.37 10.33 13.16
CA MET A 147 -1.79 10.54 13.52
C MET A 147 -2.20 9.69 14.73
N ALA A 148 -1.73 8.44 14.80
CA ALA A 148 -2.01 7.56 15.94
C ALA A 148 -1.23 7.96 17.20
N LEU A 149 0.09 8.19 17.09
CA LEU A 149 0.96 8.57 18.22
C LEU A 149 0.58 9.92 18.84
N LEU A 150 0.18 10.89 18.03
CA LEU A 150 -0.25 12.24 18.47
C LEU A 150 -1.74 12.30 18.80
N LYS A 151 -2.44 11.18 18.78
CA LYS A 151 -3.88 11.06 19.11
C LYS A 151 -4.80 11.90 18.20
N ILE A 152 -4.35 12.21 16.98
CA ILE A 152 -5.17 12.86 15.94
C ILE A 152 -6.24 11.87 15.43
N HIS A 153 -5.87 10.60 15.37
CA HIS A 153 -6.75 9.47 15.08
C HIS A 153 -6.46 8.31 16.05
N ARG A 154 -7.46 7.50 16.37
CA ARG A 154 -7.33 6.32 17.22
C ARG A 154 -7.76 5.08 16.43
N PRO A 155 -6.79 4.28 15.93
CA PRO A 155 -7.09 3.01 15.30
C PRO A 155 -7.87 2.10 16.26
N SER A 156 -8.78 1.27 15.72
CA SER A 156 -9.56 0.37 16.55
C SER A 156 -9.57 -1.05 16.02
N TYR A 157 -9.31 -2.01 16.90
CA TYR A 157 -9.31 -3.43 16.56
C TYR A 157 -10.68 -3.90 16.02
N LYS A 158 -11.78 -3.23 16.41
CA LYS A 158 -13.15 -3.51 15.92
C LYS A 158 -13.32 -3.13 14.44
N ARG A 159 -12.41 -2.33 13.89
CA ARG A 159 -12.45 -1.85 12.52
C ARG A 159 -11.30 -2.38 11.64
N VAL A 160 -10.55 -3.37 12.14
CA VAL A 160 -9.43 -4.00 11.38
C VAL A 160 -9.86 -4.54 10.01
N TRP A 161 -11.11 -5.00 9.88
CA TRP A 161 -11.70 -5.46 8.63
C TRP A 161 -11.66 -4.42 7.50
N VAL A 162 -11.51 -3.14 7.84
CA VAL A 162 -11.38 -2.06 6.84
C VAL A 162 -10.10 -2.20 6.01
N ALA A 163 -9.05 -2.80 6.59
CA ALA A 163 -7.78 -2.99 5.88
C ALA A 163 -7.93 -3.91 4.66
N PRO A 164 -8.38 -5.18 4.80
CA PRO A 164 -8.53 -6.07 3.65
C PRO A 164 -9.60 -5.58 2.66
N VAL A 165 -10.74 -5.10 3.16
CA VAL A 165 -11.83 -4.61 2.29
C VAL A 165 -11.39 -3.37 1.50
N GLY A 166 -10.79 -2.39 2.18
CA GLY A 166 -10.31 -1.17 1.52
C GLY A 166 -9.20 -1.46 0.51
N LEU A 167 -8.29 -2.40 0.81
CA LEU A 167 -7.25 -2.82 -0.12
C LEU A 167 -7.85 -3.46 -1.38
N LEU A 168 -8.81 -4.38 -1.22
CA LEU A 168 -9.49 -5.01 -2.36
C LEU A 168 -10.27 -3.99 -3.19
N MET A 169 -10.94 -3.02 -2.55
CA MET A 169 -11.62 -1.94 -3.27
C MET A 169 -10.65 -1.05 -4.04
N LEU A 170 -9.47 -0.77 -3.48
CA LEU A 170 -8.43 -0.03 -4.19
C LEU A 170 -7.88 -0.82 -5.38
N MET A 171 -7.65 -2.12 -5.23
CA MET A 171 -7.20 -2.98 -6.33
C MET A 171 -8.27 -3.08 -7.43
N LEU A 172 -9.55 -3.13 -7.05
CA LEU A 172 -10.66 -3.06 -8.02
C LEU A 172 -10.67 -1.73 -8.77
N PHE A 173 -10.43 -0.62 -8.07
CA PHE A 173 -10.28 0.69 -8.72
C PHE A 173 -9.09 0.70 -9.70
N ILE A 174 -7.95 0.10 -9.35
CA ILE A 174 -6.77 0.06 -10.21
C ILE A 174 -7.05 -0.74 -11.48
N ILE A 175 -7.70 -1.92 -11.41
CA ILE A 175 -8.03 -2.70 -12.61
C ILE A 175 -9.01 -1.95 -13.51
N LEU A 176 -10.06 -1.35 -12.94
CA LEU A 176 -11.02 -0.56 -13.71
C LEU A 176 -10.34 0.64 -14.37
N ASN A 177 -9.43 1.30 -13.67
CA ASN A 177 -8.64 2.40 -14.21
C ASN A 177 -7.72 1.93 -15.36
N GLN A 178 -7.09 0.76 -15.26
CA GLN A 178 -6.26 0.21 -16.34
C GLN A 178 -7.11 -0.16 -17.57
N ILE A 179 -8.27 -0.76 -17.37
CA ILE A 179 -9.21 -1.05 -18.46
C ILE A 179 -9.64 0.25 -19.15
N PHE A 180 -10.02 1.26 -18.37
CA PHE A 180 -10.42 2.57 -18.91
C PHE A 180 -9.30 3.23 -19.71
N GLN A 181 -8.07 3.21 -19.21
CA GLN A 181 -6.90 3.73 -19.93
C GLN A 181 -6.61 2.96 -21.22
N SER A 182 -6.84 1.64 -21.22
CA SER A 182 -6.68 0.82 -22.42
C SER A 182 -7.71 1.15 -23.49
N GLU A 183 -8.97 1.33 -23.11
CA GLU A 183 -10.03 1.74 -24.04
C GLU A 183 -9.79 3.14 -24.65
N LEU A 184 -9.11 4.02 -23.92
CA LEU A 184 -8.70 5.31 -24.43
C LEU A 184 -7.40 5.28 -25.27
N GLY A 185 -6.78 4.12 -25.41
CA GLY A 185 -5.53 3.96 -26.17
C GLY A 185 -4.27 4.48 -25.45
N PHE A 186 -4.34 4.84 -24.16
CA PHE A 186 -3.16 5.32 -23.42
C PHE A 186 -2.25 4.19 -22.95
N VAL A 187 -2.82 3.03 -22.62
CA VAL A 187 -2.09 1.88 -22.10
C VAL A 187 -2.66 0.60 -22.74
N PRO A 188 -1.92 -0.14 -23.56
CA PRO A 188 -2.43 -1.37 -24.13
C PRO A 188 -2.56 -2.46 -23.05
N LEU A 189 -3.73 -3.10 -22.93
CA LEU A 189 -3.84 -4.40 -22.32
C LEU A 189 -3.44 -5.47 -23.34
N ARG A 190 -2.77 -6.54 -22.88
CA ARG A 190 -2.39 -7.64 -23.77
C ARG A 190 -3.62 -8.42 -24.19
N GLY A 191 -4.02 -8.27 -25.46
CA GLY A 191 -5.10 -9.02 -26.08
C GLY A 191 -6.49 -8.72 -25.49
N ASN A 192 -7.49 -9.41 -25.99
CA ASN A 192 -8.90 -9.32 -25.52
C ASN A 192 -9.23 -10.34 -24.42
N ASP A 193 -8.24 -11.08 -23.92
CA ASP A 193 -8.44 -12.11 -22.91
C ASP A 193 -8.31 -11.50 -21.51
N ILE A 194 -9.39 -11.52 -20.75
CA ILE A 194 -9.44 -11.04 -19.37
C ILE A 194 -8.46 -11.79 -18.44
N PHE A 195 -8.02 -12.98 -18.81
CA PHE A 195 -7.04 -13.76 -18.06
C PHE A 195 -5.59 -13.50 -18.47
N ALA A 196 -5.37 -12.72 -19.52
CA ALA A 196 -4.03 -12.31 -19.90
C ALA A 196 -3.44 -11.38 -18.82
N ILE A 197 -2.12 -11.47 -18.61
CA ILE A 197 -1.43 -10.54 -17.73
C ILE A 197 -1.51 -9.14 -18.34
N GLY A 198 -2.04 -8.18 -17.59
CA GLY A 198 -2.09 -6.78 -18.01
C GLY A 198 -0.72 -6.20 -18.30
N TYR A 199 -0.66 -5.08 -18.98
CA TYR A 199 0.57 -4.44 -19.43
C TYR A 199 1.54 -4.19 -18.26
N LYS A 200 1.03 -3.86 -17.07
CA LYS A 200 1.84 -3.67 -15.87
C LYS A 200 1.13 -4.27 -14.65
N ASN A 201 1.66 -5.38 -14.18
CA ASN A 201 1.12 -6.10 -13.01
C ASN A 201 1.73 -5.62 -11.69
N SER A 202 1.84 -4.30 -11.46
CA SER A 202 2.48 -3.74 -10.27
C SER A 202 1.65 -3.80 -8.98
N SER A 203 0.43 -4.36 -9.06
CA SER A 203 -0.47 -4.53 -7.92
C SER A 203 -0.96 -5.96 -7.76
N TYR A 204 -0.28 -6.91 -8.37
CA TYR A 204 -0.64 -8.35 -8.35
C TYR A 204 -2.04 -8.66 -8.87
N ILE A 205 -2.64 -7.80 -9.69
CA ILE A 205 -4.03 -7.97 -10.16
C ILE A 205 -4.17 -9.24 -10.99
N TRP A 206 -3.19 -9.53 -11.86
CA TRP A 206 -3.21 -10.67 -12.79
C TRP A 206 -2.42 -11.89 -12.30
N GLY A 207 -2.08 -11.96 -11.04
CA GLY A 207 -1.30 -13.03 -10.46
C GLY A 207 0.05 -12.56 -9.91
N PRO A 208 0.86 -13.47 -9.34
CA PRO A 208 2.23 -13.17 -8.94
C PRO A 208 3.09 -12.82 -10.16
N GLY A 209 4.05 -11.92 -9.98
CA GLY A 209 5.08 -11.65 -10.98
C GLY A 209 6.06 -12.82 -11.10
N THR A 210 6.79 -12.87 -12.21
CA THR A 210 7.92 -13.79 -12.35
C THR A 210 8.95 -13.49 -11.26
N ASP A 211 9.41 -14.51 -10.54
CA ASP A 211 10.41 -14.42 -9.46
C ASP A 211 10.04 -13.47 -8.30
N ASP A 212 8.74 -13.23 -8.10
CA ASP A 212 8.24 -12.36 -7.05
C ASP A 212 7.88 -13.16 -5.79
N ALA A 213 8.74 -13.08 -4.78
CA ALA A 213 8.56 -13.78 -3.50
C ALA A 213 7.26 -13.40 -2.78
N ILE A 214 6.85 -12.12 -2.85
CA ILE A 214 5.65 -11.62 -2.19
C ILE A 214 4.40 -12.14 -2.90
N GLY A 215 4.33 -11.99 -4.22
CA GLY A 215 3.22 -12.51 -5.01
C GLY A 215 3.06 -14.02 -4.87
N ASN A 216 4.17 -14.76 -4.92
CA ASN A 216 4.19 -16.21 -4.72
C ASN A 216 3.72 -16.60 -3.31
N PHE A 217 4.12 -15.85 -2.27
CA PHE A 217 3.62 -16.08 -0.91
C PHE A 217 2.09 -15.88 -0.81
N PHE A 218 1.54 -14.84 -1.43
CA PHE A 218 0.10 -14.64 -1.49
C PHE A 218 -0.59 -15.80 -2.23
N ALA A 219 0.00 -16.29 -3.32
CA ALA A 219 -0.53 -17.38 -4.12
C ALA A 219 -0.70 -18.70 -3.36
N LEU A 220 0.05 -18.92 -2.26
CA LEU A 220 -0.12 -20.08 -1.38
C LEU A 220 -1.52 -20.15 -0.75
N PHE A 221 -2.13 -19.01 -0.49
CA PHE A 221 -3.46 -18.91 0.13
C PHE A 221 -4.59 -18.78 -0.89
N THR A 222 -4.27 -18.77 -2.18
CA THR A 222 -5.28 -18.65 -3.25
C THR A 222 -5.98 -19.99 -3.47
N PRO A 223 -7.32 -20.04 -3.38
CA PRO A 223 -8.07 -21.24 -3.72
C PRO A 223 -7.79 -21.69 -5.16
N LYS A 224 -7.71 -23.01 -5.38
CA LYS A 224 -7.44 -23.59 -6.70
C LYS A 224 -8.43 -23.11 -7.76
N PHE A 225 -9.69 -22.88 -7.38
CA PHE A 225 -10.73 -22.32 -8.22
C PHE A 225 -10.31 -20.99 -8.89
N PHE A 226 -9.62 -20.10 -8.19
CA PHE A 226 -9.17 -18.82 -8.74
C PHE A 226 -7.82 -18.90 -9.49
N LYS A 227 -7.26 -20.10 -9.64
CA LYS A 227 -6.04 -20.36 -10.41
C LYS A 227 -6.29 -21.10 -11.71
N THR A 228 -7.53 -21.46 -12.01
CA THR A 228 -7.88 -22.26 -13.20
C THR A 228 -8.81 -21.47 -14.09
N VAL A 229 -8.49 -21.37 -15.38
CA VAL A 229 -9.34 -20.69 -16.36
C VAL A 229 -10.59 -21.51 -16.61
N PRO A 230 -11.81 -20.95 -16.40
CA PRO A 230 -13.05 -21.71 -16.49
C PRO A 230 -13.57 -21.87 -17.93
N VAL A 231 -13.26 -20.91 -18.80
CA VAL A 231 -13.75 -20.87 -20.20
C VAL A 231 -12.73 -20.18 -21.10
N GLY A 232 -12.85 -20.36 -22.41
CA GLY A 232 -12.01 -19.71 -23.41
C GLY A 232 -10.81 -20.54 -23.86
N GLU A 233 -9.92 -19.93 -24.61
CA GLU A 233 -8.74 -20.58 -25.22
C GLU A 233 -7.82 -21.26 -24.19
N PHE A 234 -7.75 -20.73 -22.98
CA PHE A 234 -6.88 -21.21 -21.92
C PHE A 234 -7.59 -22.10 -20.90
N THR A 235 -8.75 -22.65 -21.25
CA THR A 235 -9.54 -23.49 -20.34
C THR A 235 -8.71 -24.63 -19.74
N GLY A 236 -8.75 -24.77 -18.42
CA GLY A 236 -8.00 -25.79 -17.67
C GLY A 236 -6.52 -25.45 -17.40
N GLN A 237 -5.98 -24.40 -17.97
CA GLN A 237 -4.63 -23.94 -17.67
C GLN A 237 -4.58 -23.23 -16.33
N GLU A 238 -3.42 -23.25 -15.65
CA GLU A 238 -3.20 -22.49 -14.43
C GLU A 238 -3.00 -21.01 -14.79
N LYS A 239 -4.06 -20.22 -14.61
CA LYS A 239 -4.03 -18.77 -14.73
C LYS A 239 -4.86 -18.15 -13.63
N TYR A 240 -4.36 -17.08 -13.06
CA TYR A 240 -5.02 -16.38 -11.96
C TYR A 240 -6.20 -15.55 -12.49
N TRP A 241 -7.33 -15.63 -11.82
CA TRP A 241 -8.47 -14.76 -12.11
C TRP A 241 -8.12 -13.34 -11.65
N PRO A 242 -8.05 -12.36 -12.57
CA PRO A 242 -7.65 -11.00 -12.22
C PRO A 242 -8.44 -10.46 -11.03
N TRP A 243 -7.75 -9.94 -10.03
CA TRP A 243 -8.29 -9.42 -8.78
C TRP A 243 -8.90 -10.50 -7.84
N PHE A 244 -9.73 -11.43 -8.36
CA PHE A 244 -10.41 -12.43 -7.52
C PHE A 244 -9.46 -13.33 -6.75
N TRP A 245 -8.33 -13.67 -7.34
CA TRP A 245 -7.32 -14.52 -6.69
C TRP A 245 -6.78 -13.93 -5.39
N MET A 246 -6.82 -12.59 -5.24
CA MET A 246 -6.33 -11.86 -4.08
C MET A 246 -7.35 -11.82 -2.92
N ILE A 247 -8.61 -12.15 -3.13
CA ILE A 247 -9.65 -12.02 -2.09
C ILE A 247 -9.24 -12.81 -0.84
N VAL A 248 -8.99 -14.10 -0.97
CA VAL A 248 -8.65 -14.94 0.19
C VAL A 248 -7.28 -14.58 0.78
N PRO A 249 -6.19 -14.47 -0.01
CA PRO A 249 -4.89 -14.04 0.51
C PRO A 249 -4.94 -12.73 1.28
N VAL A 250 -5.62 -11.72 0.77
CA VAL A 250 -5.72 -10.41 1.44
C VAL A 250 -6.42 -10.53 2.79
N PHE A 251 -7.52 -11.28 2.90
CA PHE A 251 -8.17 -11.50 4.20
C PHE A 251 -7.30 -12.31 5.15
N VAL A 252 -6.64 -13.35 4.68
CA VAL A 252 -5.83 -14.26 5.51
C VAL A 252 -4.55 -13.60 6.00
N ILE A 253 -3.94 -12.73 5.20
CA ILE A 253 -2.64 -12.13 5.51
C ILE A 253 -2.82 -10.72 6.12
N VAL A 254 -3.57 -9.85 5.44
CA VAL A 254 -3.66 -8.42 5.83
C VAL A 254 -4.45 -8.24 7.12
N THR A 255 -5.50 -9.04 7.34
CA THR A 255 -6.30 -8.91 8.58
C THR A 255 -5.49 -9.20 9.84
N PRO A 256 -4.76 -10.34 9.96
CA PRO A 256 -3.91 -10.58 11.13
C PRO A 256 -2.81 -9.54 11.30
N LEU A 257 -2.16 -9.11 10.22
CA LEU A 257 -1.11 -8.09 10.28
C LEU A 257 -1.68 -6.74 10.78
N ALA A 258 -2.80 -6.30 10.25
CA ALA A 258 -3.48 -5.08 10.70
C ALA A 258 -3.93 -5.20 12.17
N PHE A 259 -4.42 -6.39 12.58
CA PHE A 259 -4.76 -6.65 13.98
C PHE A 259 -3.54 -6.54 14.89
N LEU A 260 -2.42 -7.18 14.54
CA LEU A 260 -1.18 -7.12 15.33
C LEU A 260 -0.68 -5.68 15.50
N VAL A 261 -0.66 -4.92 14.41
CA VAL A 261 -0.30 -3.49 14.45
C VAL A 261 -1.27 -2.70 15.31
N CYS A 262 -2.56 -2.98 15.23
CA CYS A 262 -3.57 -2.31 16.03
C CYS A 262 -3.41 -2.57 17.53
N MET A 263 -2.96 -3.75 17.94
CA MET A 263 -2.76 -4.10 19.35
C MET A 263 -1.80 -3.17 20.06
N ILE A 264 -0.87 -2.55 19.36
CA ILE A 264 0.05 -1.54 19.93
C ILE A 264 -0.74 -0.32 20.44
N PHE A 265 -1.83 0.05 19.77
CA PHE A 265 -2.59 1.27 20.04
C PHE A 265 -3.92 1.00 20.78
N ASP A 266 -4.55 -0.13 20.55
CA ASP A 266 -5.91 -0.46 21.04
C ASP A 266 -5.97 -1.75 21.89
N GLY A 267 -4.83 -2.36 22.20
CA GLY A 267 -4.74 -3.63 22.92
C GLY A 267 -5.39 -3.59 24.32
N LYS A 268 -5.36 -2.42 25.01
CA LYS A 268 -6.06 -2.25 26.29
C LYS A 268 -7.58 -2.42 26.15
N ASN A 269 -8.19 -1.82 25.13
CA ASN A 269 -9.62 -1.96 24.88
C ASN A 269 -9.98 -3.39 24.49
N PHE A 270 -9.16 -4.02 23.63
CA PHE A 270 -9.33 -5.43 23.31
C PHE A 270 -9.32 -6.33 24.56
N LYS A 271 -8.32 -6.16 25.44
CA LYS A 271 -8.24 -6.90 26.71
C LYS A 271 -9.48 -6.69 27.58
N ASN A 272 -9.95 -5.44 27.71
CA ASN A 272 -11.13 -5.11 28.50
C ASN A 272 -12.39 -5.78 27.94
N ASP A 273 -12.57 -5.76 26.61
CA ASP A 273 -13.71 -6.41 25.96
C ASP A 273 -13.67 -7.94 26.11
N CYS A 274 -12.49 -8.56 26.05
CA CYS A 274 -12.31 -9.98 26.34
C CYS A 274 -12.70 -10.34 27.79
N ILE A 275 -12.31 -9.52 28.76
CA ILE A 275 -12.68 -9.71 30.18
C ILE A 275 -14.20 -9.56 30.38
N ALA A 276 -14.79 -8.53 29.77
CA ALA A 276 -16.23 -8.33 29.82
C ALA A 276 -17.00 -9.51 29.19
N PHE A 277 -16.54 -10.00 28.05
CA PHE A 277 -17.11 -11.20 27.42
C PHE A 277 -17.02 -12.42 28.33
N LYS A 278 -15.84 -12.68 28.90
CA LYS A 278 -15.62 -13.79 29.83
C LYS A 278 -16.58 -13.70 31.02
N ASN A 279 -16.74 -12.52 31.64
CA ASN A 279 -17.62 -12.32 32.78
C ASN A 279 -19.09 -12.52 32.40
N LYS A 280 -19.52 -12.08 31.22
CA LYS A 280 -20.91 -12.20 30.76
C LYS A 280 -21.31 -13.65 30.47
N TYR A 281 -20.45 -14.43 29.85
CA TYR A 281 -20.81 -15.73 29.28
C TYR A 281 -20.25 -16.94 30.02
N LEU A 282 -19.10 -16.81 30.71
CA LEU A 282 -18.44 -17.93 31.37
C LEU A 282 -18.72 -17.98 32.88
N LYS A 283 -19.02 -16.84 33.56
CA LYS A 283 -19.42 -16.82 34.96
C LYS A 283 -20.92 -17.13 35.24
N LYS A 284 -21.75 -17.22 34.21
CA LYS A 284 -23.15 -17.65 34.31
C LYS A 284 -23.35 -19.16 34.41
N LYS A 285 -22.28 -19.95 34.40
CA LYS A 285 -22.32 -21.42 34.46
C LYS A 285 -21.96 -22.00 35.83
N ASN A 286 -21.76 -21.15 36.84
CA ASN A 286 -21.64 -21.50 38.25
C ASN A 286 -22.74 -20.77 39.01
#